data_300ef8ac33441045ceacc3a45a8ab9bf
#
_entry.id   300ef8ac33441045ceacc3a45a8ab9bf
#
_cell.length_a   1.000
_cell.length_b   1.000
_cell.length_c   1.000
_cell.angle_alpha   90.00
_cell.angle_beta   90.00
_cell.angle_gamma   90.00
#
_symmetry.space_group_name_H-M   'P 1'
#
loop_
_entity.id
_entity.type
_entity.pdbx_description
1 polymer ?
#
loop_
_entity_poly.entity_id
_entity_poly.type
_entity_poly.pdbx_seq_one_letter_code
_entity_poly.pdbx_strand_id
1 'polypeptide(L)'
;IALAFGSANASTRQALTHDDQWNFTVYLDDTEIGYHRFAMSGDHELTTITSNANFQVKFLFFTAYSYEHSNMEVWNDGCLTRINAVTNDNGSEYIVNGSSSKDSFVINQAEYADIDCVKTFAYWDPSFLDADALLNSQTGEIIEVTSEYLGDDTVAVGDSRVDARKYRLSGQPKQGEPIRIDLWYSRDDRWLAL
;
A
#
# COMPACT_ATOMS: atom_id res chain seq x y z
N ILE A 1 -2.47 14.27 7.08
CA ILE A 1 -3.83 13.85 6.69
C ILE A 1 -4.03 12.47 7.30
N ALA A 2 -4.94 12.33 8.27
CA ALA A 2 -5.30 11.02 8.82
C ALA A 2 -6.33 10.39 7.87
N LEU A 3 -5.95 9.33 7.17
CA LEU A 3 -6.84 8.52 6.35
C LEU A 3 -7.33 7.35 7.20
N ALA A 4 -8.63 7.25 7.42
CA ALA A 4 -9.26 6.10 8.06
C ALA A 4 -9.99 5.26 7.01
N PHE A 5 -9.73 3.95 7.00
CA PHE A 5 -10.33 3.01 6.05
C PHE A 5 -11.32 2.09 6.77
N GLY A 6 -12.49 1.93 6.22
CA GLY A 6 -13.54 1.08 6.75
C GLY A 6 -13.84 -0.13 5.85
N SER A 7 -13.89 -1.29 6.46
CA SER A 7 -14.44 -2.59 6.02
C SER A 7 -13.79 -3.31 4.86
N ALA A 8 -12.97 -4.32 5.19
CA ALA A 8 -12.72 -5.45 4.31
C ALA A 8 -13.69 -6.60 4.62
N ASN A 9 -14.35 -7.16 3.61
CA ASN A 9 -15.11 -8.40 3.76
C ASN A 9 -14.15 -9.58 3.86
N ALA A 10 -14.10 -10.21 5.03
CA ALA A 10 -13.19 -11.27 5.36
C ALA A 10 -13.80 -12.65 5.13
N SER A 11 -13.22 -13.43 4.25
CA SER A 11 -13.48 -14.86 4.11
C SER A 11 -12.42 -15.70 4.82
N THR A 12 -12.83 -16.82 5.38
CA THR A 12 -12.08 -17.78 6.19
C THR A 12 -10.82 -18.30 5.51
N ARG A 13 -9.78 -18.55 6.30
CA ARG A 13 -8.48 -19.14 5.94
C ARG A 13 -8.59 -20.32 5.00
N GLN A 14 -8.41 -20.08 3.71
CA GLN A 14 -7.99 -21.07 2.73
C GLN A 14 -6.60 -20.64 2.28
N ALA A 15 -5.70 -21.61 2.03
CA ALA A 15 -4.38 -21.33 1.50
C ALA A 15 -4.47 -20.30 0.35
N LEU A 16 -3.60 -19.31 0.35
CA LEU A 16 -3.56 -18.21 -0.63
C LEU A 16 -3.55 -18.77 -2.06
N THR A 17 -4.69 -19.17 -2.52
CA THR A 17 -4.99 -19.42 -3.91
C THR A 17 -6.25 -18.65 -4.18
N HIS A 18 -6.15 -17.63 -4.98
CA HIS A 18 -7.23 -16.90 -5.64
C HIS A 18 -7.78 -15.63 -4.97
N ASP A 19 -7.76 -14.59 -5.74
CA ASP A 19 -8.67 -13.43 -5.80
C ASP A 19 -9.09 -12.81 -4.46
N ASP A 20 -8.12 -12.53 -3.58
CA ASP A 20 -8.38 -11.69 -2.43
C ASP A 20 -8.59 -10.23 -2.89
N GLN A 21 -9.59 -9.59 -2.31
CA GLN A 21 -9.93 -8.21 -2.61
C GLN A 21 -10.09 -7.42 -1.32
N TRP A 22 -9.53 -6.20 -1.31
CA TRP A 22 -9.75 -5.22 -0.27
C TRP A 22 -10.39 -3.98 -0.89
N ASN A 23 -11.48 -3.54 -0.31
CA ASN A 23 -12.20 -2.34 -0.73
C ASN A 23 -12.30 -1.40 0.46
N PHE A 24 -11.52 -0.34 0.43
CA PHE A 24 -11.51 0.66 1.48
C PHE A 24 -12.25 1.91 1.03
N THR A 25 -13.06 2.46 1.91
CA THR A 25 -13.56 3.83 1.82
C THR A 25 -12.55 4.75 2.46
N VAL A 26 -12.22 5.84 1.80
CA VAL A 26 -11.24 6.82 2.27
C VAL A 26 -11.96 8.01 2.86
N TYR A 27 -11.54 8.41 4.07
CA TYR A 27 -12.11 9.53 4.80
C TYR A 27 -11.06 10.60 5.06
N LEU A 28 -11.47 11.85 4.97
CA LEU A 28 -10.77 13.00 5.52
C LEU A 28 -11.62 13.52 6.69
N ASP A 29 -11.09 13.40 7.91
CA ASP A 29 -11.88 13.51 9.12
C ASP A 29 -13.08 12.53 9.05
N ASP A 30 -14.31 12.99 9.18
CA ASP A 30 -15.52 12.16 9.09
C ASP A 30 -16.17 12.20 7.71
N THR A 31 -15.54 12.82 6.71
CA THR A 31 -16.09 12.98 5.36
C THR A 31 -15.51 11.96 4.41
N GLU A 32 -16.37 11.16 3.79
CA GLU A 32 -15.95 10.27 2.69
C GLU A 32 -15.45 11.10 1.52
N ILE A 33 -14.23 10.80 1.06
CA ILE A 33 -13.58 11.49 -0.06
C ILE A 33 -13.28 10.58 -1.24
N GLY A 34 -13.49 9.28 -1.12
CA GLY A 34 -13.25 8.34 -2.20
C GLY A 34 -12.95 6.91 -1.74
N TYR A 35 -12.20 6.19 -2.56
CA TYR A 35 -11.91 4.79 -2.32
C TYR A 35 -10.46 4.41 -2.64
N HIS A 36 -10.02 3.30 -2.04
CA HIS A 36 -8.81 2.58 -2.41
C HIS A 36 -9.12 1.08 -2.48
N ARG A 37 -8.88 0.47 -3.62
CA ARG A 37 -9.20 -0.94 -3.89
C ARG A 37 -7.94 -1.70 -4.27
N PHE A 38 -7.83 -2.92 -3.76
CA PHE A 38 -6.78 -3.85 -4.11
C PHE A 38 -7.39 -5.15 -4.56
N ALA A 39 -6.76 -5.79 -5.53
CA ALA A 39 -7.06 -7.15 -5.94
C ALA A 39 -5.76 -7.94 -6.09
N MET A 40 -5.73 -9.12 -5.49
CA MET A 40 -4.63 -10.07 -5.56
C MET A 40 -5.05 -11.26 -6.41
N SER A 41 -4.16 -11.73 -7.26
CA SER A 41 -4.32 -12.96 -8.03
C SER A 41 -3.00 -13.70 -8.15
N GLY A 42 -3.07 -15.03 -8.27
CA GLY A 42 -1.90 -15.88 -8.40
C GLY A 42 -1.73 -16.85 -7.24
N ASP A 43 -0.51 -17.32 -7.02
CA ASP A 43 -0.13 -18.26 -5.98
C ASP A 43 1.08 -17.76 -5.18
N HIS A 44 1.63 -18.59 -4.29
CA HIS A 44 2.77 -18.22 -3.45
C HIS A 44 4.05 -17.90 -4.24
N GLU A 45 4.23 -18.51 -5.43
CA GLU A 45 5.42 -18.30 -6.24
C GLU A 45 5.29 -17.03 -7.09
N LEU A 46 4.08 -16.80 -7.67
CA LEU A 46 3.84 -15.67 -8.54
C LEU A 46 2.51 -14.98 -8.20
N THR A 47 2.61 -13.84 -7.56
CA THR A 47 1.45 -13.03 -7.16
C THR A 47 1.38 -11.74 -7.97
N THR A 48 0.20 -11.40 -8.46
CA THR A 48 -0.09 -10.11 -9.08
C THR A 48 -1.03 -9.33 -8.19
N ILE A 49 -0.66 -8.09 -7.88
CA ILE A 49 -1.48 -7.14 -7.14
C ILE A 49 -1.84 -5.98 -8.05
N THR A 50 -3.11 -5.62 -8.08
CA THR A 50 -3.56 -4.36 -8.65
C THR A 50 -4.13 -3.47 -7.57
N SER A 51 -3.84 -2.18 -7.65
CA SER A 51 -4.31 -1.16 -6.72
C SER A 51 -4.89 0.02 -7.50
N ASN A 52 -6.07 0.47 -7.08
CA ASN A 52 -6.72 1.62 -7.69
C ASN A 52 -7.29 2.53 -6.59
N ALA A 53 -6.87 3.79 -6.58
CA ALA A 53 -7.34 4.79 -5.65
C ALA A 53 -7.89 6.01 -6.39
N ASN A 54 -8.96 6.57 -5.87
CA ASN A 54 -9.51 7.84 -6.34
C ASN A 54 -10.10 8.60 -5.16
N PHE A 55 -9.57 9.80 -4.91
CA PHE A 55 -10.04 10.68 -3.84
C PHE A 55 -10.30 12.08 -4.37
N GLN A 56 -11.33 12.73 -3.85
CA GLN A 56 -11.64 14.12 -4.15
C GLN A 56 -12.04 14.87 -2.89
N VAL A 57 -11.30 15.91 -2.55
CA VAL A 57 -11.70 16.85 -1.50
C VAL A 57 -12.40 18.03 -2.16
N LYS A 58 -13.65 18.26 -1.79
CA LYS A 58 -14.48 19.36 -2.29
C LYS A 58 -14.60 20.45 -1.25
N PHE A 59 -14.50 21.70 -1.70
CA PHE A 59 -14.77 22.85 -0.88
C PHE A 59 -15.81 23.75 -1.60
N LEU A 60 -17.00 23.86 -1.01
CA LEU A 60 -18.17 24.53 -1.61
C LEU A 60 -18.52 23.90 -2.97
N PHE A 61 -18.22 24.58 -4.06
CA PHE A 61 -18.62 24.18 -5.42
C PHE A 61 -17.43 23.78 -6.31
N PHE A 62 -16.21 23.69 -5.75
CA PHE A 62 -15.00 23.33 -6.53
C PHE A 62 -14.24 22.19 -5.85
N THR A 63 -13.50 21.44 -6.67
CA THR A 63 -12.58 20.42 -6.18
C THR A 63 -11.30 21.10 -5.72
N ALA A 64 -11.01 21.02 -4.43
CA ALA A 64 -9.83 21.63 -3.83
C ALA A 64 -8.59 20.71 -3.97
N TYR A 65 -8.81 19.40 -4.04
CA TYR A 65 -7.76 18.40 -4.23
C TYR A 65 -8.34 17.18 -4.93
N SER A 66 -7.58 16.59 -5.84
CA SER A 66 -7.90 15.32 -6.50
C SER A 66 -6.68 14.41 -6.55
N TYR A 67 -6.91 13.12 -6.35
CA TYR A 67 -5.88 12.11 -6.41
C TYR A 67 -6.40 10.88 -7.13
N GLU A 68 -5.63 10.43 -8.12
CA GLU A 68 -5.88 9.17 -8.84
C GLU A 68 -4.59 8.36 -8.88
N HIS A 69 -4.69 7.08 -8.55
CA HIS A 69 -3.58 6.15 -8.59
C HIS A 69 -4.02 4.82 -9.15
N SER A 70 -3.25 4.30 -10.09
CA SER A 70 -3.39 2.94 -10.61
C SER A 70 -2.04 2.27 -10.59
N ASN A 71 -1.96 1.08 -10.02
CA ASN A 71 -0.73 0.33 -9.86
C ASN A 71 -0.97 -1.15 -10.15
N MET A 72 -0.02 -1.78 -10.83
CA MET A 72 0.06 -3.23 -11.01
C MET A 72 1.46 -3.69 -10.62
N GLU A 73 1.54 -4.60 -9.69
CA GLU A 73 2.77 -5.21 -9.18
C GLU A 73 2.76 -6.71 -9.43
N VAL A 74 3.91 -7.25 -9.81
CA VAL A 74 4.14 -8.69 -9.90
C VAL A 74 5.24 -9.06 -8.91
N TRP A 75 4.94 -10.04 -8.09
CA TRP A 75 5.77 -10.51 -6.99
C TRP A 75 6.16 -11.97 -7.21
N ASN A 76 7.40 -12.32 -6.84
CA ASN A 76 7.88 -13.68 -6.81
C ASN A 76 8.60 -13.92 -5.49
N ASP A 77 8.21 -14.96 -4.76
CA ASP A 77 8.78 -15.30 -3.44
C ASP A 77 8.91 -14.10 -2.48
N GLY A 78 7.86 -13.26 -2.42
CA GLY A 78 7.82 -12.10 -1.53
C GLY A 78 8.67 -10.90 -1.98
N CYS A 79 9.25 -10.93 -3.18
CA CYS A 79 10.01 -9.83 -3.78
C CYS A 79 9.31 -9.28 -5.02
N LEU A 80 9.33 -7.96 -5.16
CA LEU A 80 8.80 -7.28 -6.33
C LEU A 80 9.66 -7.61 -7.56
N THR A 81 9.04 -8.11 -8.62
CA THR A 81 9.72 -8.38 -9.89
C THR A 81 9.34 -7.40 -10.99
N ARG A 82 8.15 -6.80 -10.89
CA ARG A 82 7.68 -5.77 -11.84
C ARG A 82 6.70 -4.82 -11.17
N ILE A 83 6.78 -3.57 -11.56
CA ILE A 83 5.80 -2.54 -11.20
C ILE A 83 5.47 -1.66 -12.41
N ASN A 84 4.19 -1.33 -12.56
CA ASN A 84 3.70 -0.32 -13.47
C ASN A 84 2.66 0.51 -12.72
N ALA A 85 2.97 1.77 -12.46
CA ALA A 85 2.07 2.66 -11.75
C ALA A 85 1.97 4.03 -12.42
N VAL A 86 0.78 4.61 -12.33
CA VAL A 86 0.48 5.97 -12.75
C VAL A 86 -0.24 6.66 -11.60
N THR A 87 0.23 7.82 -11.22
CA THR A 87 -0.37 8.66 -10.18
C THR A 87 -0.61 10.05 -10.73
N ASN A 88 -1.82 10.56 -10.55
CA ASN A 88 -2.13 11.97 -10.73
C ASN A 88 -2.43 12.57 -9.35
N ASP A 89 -1.50 13.35 -8.83
CA ASP A 89 -1.63 14.04 -7.56
C ASP A 89 -1.91 15.52 -7.83
N ASN A 90 -3.19 15.86 -7.77
CA ASN A 90 -3.69 17.24 -7.95
C ASN A 90 -3.16 17.91 -9.24
N GLY A 91 -3.11 17.15 -10.35
CA GLY A 91 -2.63 17.60 -11.66
C GLY A 91 -1.15 17.34 -11.92
N SER A 92 -0.38 16.87 -10.93
CA SER A 92 0.99 16.40 -11.13
C SER A 92 0.98 14.92 -11.47
N GLU A 93 1.48 14.54 -12.63
CA GLU A 93 1.53 13.15 -13.06
C GLU A 93 2.89 12.52 -12.76
N TYR A 94 2.85 11.33 -12.21
CA TYR A 94 4.02 10.47 -11.95
C TYR A 94 3.80 9.11 -12.60
N ILE A 95 4.84 8.60 -13.26
CA ILE A 95 4.84 7.26 -13.87
C ILE A 95 6.00 6.47 -13.28
N VAL A 96 5.69 5.29 -12.76
CA VAL A 96 6.68 4.38 -12.22
C VAL A 96 6.64 3.08 -13.00
N ASN A 97 7.72 2.79 -13.71
CA ASN A 97 7.94 1.51 -14.38
C ASN A 97 9.20 0.88 -13.81
N GLY A 98 9.08 -0.30 -13.24
CA GLY A 98 10.22 -1.02 -12.69
C GLY A 98 10.19 -2.50 -13.00
N SER A 99 11.37 -3.08 -13.04
CA SER A 99 11.52 -4.53 -13.19
C SER A 99 12.84 -5.02 -12.60
N SER A 100 12.80 -6.24 -12.04
CA SER A 100 14.00 -6.94 -11.62
C SER A 100 14.82 -7.36 -12.85
N SER A 101 16.13 -7.30 -12.69
CA SER A 101 17.14 -7.86 -13.57
C SER A 101 18.02 -8.77 -12.72
N LYS A 102 18.94 -9.50 -13.33
CA LYS A 102 19.67 -10.60 -12.69
C LYS A 102 20.27 -10.25 -11.31
N ASP A 103 20.85 -9.07 -11.13
CA ASP A 103 21.51 -8.62 -9.91
C ASP A 103 21.13 -7.16 -9.55
N SER A 104 20.00 -6.67 -10.06
CA SER A 104 19.57 -5.28 -9.86
C SER A 104 18.06 -5.12 -10.04
N PHE A 105 17.53 -3.98 -9.64
CA PHE A 105 16.19 -3.54 -9.96
C PHE A 105 16.27 -2.21 -10.72
N VAL A 106 15.57 -2.11 -11.84
CA VAL A 106 15.55 -0.91 -12.67
C VAL A 106 14.24 -0.17 -12.45
N ILE A 107 14.28 1.11 -12.12
CA ILE A 107 13.11 1.98 -11.95
C ILE A 107 13.27 3.19 -12.87
N ASN A 108 12.33 3.38 -13.79
CA ASN A 108 12.35 4.51 -14.75
C ASN A 108 13.71 4.70 -15.44
N GLN A 109 14.35 3.59 -15.85
CA GLN A 109 15.68 3.54 -16.47
C GLN A 109 16.88 3.79 -15.51
N ALA A 110 16.64 4.10 -14.24
CA ALA A 110 17.68 4.13 -13.22
C ALA A 110 17.90 2.74 -12.65
N GLU A 111 19.15 2.27 -12.64
CA GLU A 111 19.53 0.97 -12.10
C GLU A 111 19.90 1.11 -10.63
N TYR A 112 19.31 0.25 -9.81
CA TYR A 112 19.61 0.08 -8.40
C TYR A 112 20.31 -1.28 -8.24
N ALA A 113 21.63 -1.26 -8.20
CA ALA A 113 22.44 -2.44 -7.97
C ALA A 113 22.43 -2.85 -6.48
N ASP A 114 22.76 -4.11 -6.21
CA ASP A 114 22.90 -4.66 -4.86
C ASP A 114 21.62 -4.67 -4.02
N ILE A 115 20.44 -4.68 -4.68
CA ILE A 115 19.17 -4.87 -4.02
C ILE A 115 18.64 -6.27 -4.35
N ASP A 116 18.78 -7.20 -3.43
CA ASP A 116 18.36 -8.59 -3.62
C ASP A 116 16.83 -8.74 -3.66
N CYS A 117 16.11 -7.93 -2.91
CA CYS A 117 14.64 -7.99 -2.80
C CYS A 117 14.05 -6.60 -2.61
N VAL A 118 13.42 -6.08 -3.65
CA VAL A 118 12.65 -4.83 -3.54
C VAL A 118 11.29 -5.14 -2.96
N LYS A 119 10.86 -4.33 -1.98
CA LYS A 119 9.49 -4.30 -1.47
C LYS A 119 8.88 -2.93 -1.67
N THR A 120 7.58 -2.88 -1.86
CA THR A 120 6.78 -1.64 -1.86
C THR A 120 6.08 -1.48 -0.50
N PHE A 121 5.22 -0.47 -0.39
CA PHE A 121 4.27 -0.35 0.73
C PHE A 121 3.16 -1.41 0.57
N ALA A 122 3.54 -2.68 0.66
CA ALA A 122 2.72 -3.86 0.40
C ALA A 122 1.86 -4.21 1.63
N TYR A 123 0.92 -3.35 2.00
CA TYR A 123 0.10 -3.47 3.22
C TYR A 123 -0.61 -4.83 3.36
N TRP A 124 -0.83 -5.53 2.26
CA TRP A 124 -1.44 -6.85 2.20
C TRP A 124 -0.51 -7.98 2.69
N ASP A 125 0.80 -7.77 2.70
CA ASP A 125 1.82 -8.71 3.19
C ASP A 125 2.61 -8.08 4.33
N PRO A 126 2.33 -8.41 5.62
CA PRO A 126 2.99 -7.77 6.75
C PRO A 126 4.51 -7.98 6.79
N SER A 127 5.08 -8.88 6.00
CA SER A 127 6.53 -9.05 5.91
C SER A 127 7.27 -7.81 5.37
N PHE A 128 6.55 -6.86 4.75
CA PHE A 128 7.16 -5.61 4.33
C PHE A 128 7.58 -4.72 5.53
N LEU A 129 7.00 -4.96 6.71
CA LEU A 129 7.38 -4.26 7.94
C LEU A 129 8.81 -4.60 8.42
N ASP A 130 9.39 -5.69 7.93
CA ASP A 130 10.77 -6.10 8.24
C ASP A 130 11.80 -5.44 7.28
N ALA A 131 11.35 -4.67 6.29
CA ALA A 131 12.24 -4.02 5.35
C ALA A 131 12.79 -2.71 5.89
N ASP A 132 14.07 -2.42 5.62
CA ASP A 132 14.73 -1.16 5.95
C ASP A 132 14.44 -0.05 4.92
N ALA A 133 14.00 -0.43 3.73
CA ALA A 133 13.65 0.50 2.65
C ALA A 133 12.52 -0.04 1.78
N LEU A 134 11.65 0.85 1.31
CA LEU A 134 10.50 0.53 0.47
C LEU A 134 10.45 1.41 -0.77
N LEU A 135 10.08 0.81 -1.89
CA LEU A 135 9.77 1.54 -3.12
C LEU A 135 8.39 2.17 -3.00
N ASN A 136 8.34 3.49 -3.15
CA ASN A 136 7.10 4.22 -3.25
C ASN A 136 6.53 4.07 -4.67
N SER A 137 5.42 3.35 -4.81
CA SER A 137 4.75 3.11 -6.09
C SER A 137 4.17 4.36 -6.74
N GLN A 138 4.03 5.46 -5.99
CA GLN A 138 3.52 6.72 -6.51
C GLN A 138 4.60 7.55 -7.21
N THR A 139 5.82 7.53 -6.68
CA THR A 139 6.92 8.42 -7.11
C THR A 139 8.11 7.71 -7.71
N GLY A 140 8.25 6.39 -7.44
CA GLY A 140 9.44 5.61 -7.81
C GLY A 140 10.64 5.81 -6.89
N GLU A 141 10.47 6.52 -5.78
CA GLU A 141 11.54 6.74 -4.81
C GLU A 141 11.68 5.52 -3.89
N ILE A 142 12.92 5.11 -3.61
CA ILE A 142 13.23 4.17 -2.53
C ILE A 142 13.42 4.98 -1.25
N ILE A 143 12.60 4.69 -0.24
CA ILE A 143 12.52 5.45 1.01
C ILE A 143 12.97 4.55 2.14
N GLU A 144 13.96 5.00 2.92
CA GLU A 144 14.33 4.35 4.17
C GLU A 144 13.17 4.44 5.17
N VAL A 145 12.85 3.31 5.79
CA VAL A 145 11.72 3.19 6.70
C VAL A 145 12.09 2.49 7.99
N THR A 146 11.29 2.71 9.00
CA THR A 146 11.35 1.98 10.28
C THR A 146 9.96 1.58 10.69
N SER A 147 9.82 0.36 11.21
CA SER A 147 8.57 -0.19 11.73
C SER A 147 8.66 -0.36 13.23
N GLU A 148 7.58 -0.04 13.93
CA GLU A 148 7.45 -0.18 15.37
C GLU A 148 6.14 -0.90 15.72
N TYR A 149 6.20 -1.96 16.51
CA TYR A 149 5.03 -2.57 17.10
C TYR A 149 4.53 -1.73 18.28
N LEU A 150 3.31 -1.19 18.18
CA LEU A 150 2.71 -0.32 19.19
C LEU A 150 1.86 -1.07 20.24
N GLY A 151 1.68 -2.38 20.07
CA GLY A 151 0.88 -3.20 20.98
C GLY A 151 -0.43 -3.67 20.36
N ASP A 152 -1.23 -4.37 21.19
CA ASP A 152 -2.56 -4.83 20.82
C ASP A 152 -3.56 -3.67 20.89
N ASP A 153 -4.50 -3.65 19.95
CA ASP A 153 -5.53 -2.63 19.81
C ASP A 153 -6.84 -3.27 19.29
N THR A 154 -7.89 -2.50 19.17
CA THR A 154 -9.12 -2.90 18.51
C THR A 154 -9.48 -1.90 17.42
N VAL A 155 -9.79 -2.40 16.24
CA VAL A 155 -10.17 -1.57 15.09
C VAL A 155 -11.59 -1.89 14.62
N ALA A 156 -12.29 -0.89 14.10
CA ALA A 156 -13.59 -1.09 13.48
C ALA A 156 -13.42 -1.68 12.07
N VAL A 157 -14.10 -2.78 11.81
CA VAL A 157 -14.18 -3.41 10.47
C VAL A 157 -15.66 -3.62 10.18
N GLY A 158 -16.23 -2.78 9.33
CA GLY A 158 -17.68 -2.70 9.18
C GLY A 158 -18.36 -2.32 10.49
N ASP A 159 -19.39 -3.07 10.84
CA ASP A 159 -20.16 -2.86 12.08
C ASP A 159 -19.55 -3.56 13.30
N SER A 160 -18.37 -4.18 13.16
CA SER A 160 -17.72 -4.98 14.20
C SER A 160 -16.42 -4.35 14.68
N ARG A 161 -16.06 -4.61 15.94
CA ARG A 161 -14.71 -4.33 16.46
C ARG A 161 -13.91 -5.63 16.48
N VAL A 162 -12.69 -5.55 15.95
CA VAL A 162 -11.79 -6.71 15.79
C VAL A 162 -10.50 -6.44 16.56
N ASP A 163 -10.02 -7.44 17.31
CA ASP A 163 -8.72 -7.39 17.93
C ASP A 163 -7.62 -7.38 16.86
N ALA A 164 -6.66 -6.49 17.03
CA ALA A 164 -5.61 -6.26 16.06
C ALA A 164 -4.27 -6.00 16.73
N ARG A 165 -3.19 -6.30 16.01
CA ARG A 165 -1.84 -5.81 16.30
C ARG A 165 -1.64 -4.50 15.57
N LYS A 166 -1.20 -3.49 16.28
CA LYS A 166 -0.94 -2.16 15.72
C LYS A 166 0.54 -1.96 15.49
N TYR A 167 0.87 -1.53 14.30
CA TYR A 167 2.23 -1.14 13.89
C TYR A 167 2.26 0.29 13.41
N ARG A 168 3.41 0.93 13.53
CA ARG A 168 3.69 2.22 12.92
C ARG A 168 4.84 2.08 11.96
N LEU A 169 4.63 2.50 10.73
CA LEU A 169 5.66 2.68 9.73
C LEU A 169 6.00 4.17 9.64
N SER A 170 7.29 4.48 9.69
CA SER A 170 7.81 5.84 9.55
C SER A 170 8.89 5.88 8.49
N GLY A 171 8.96 6.96 7.71
CA GLY A 171 9.96 7.14 6.68
C GLY A 171 10.11 8.61 6.31
N GLN A 172 11.25 8.96 5.74
CA GLN A 172 11.53 10.31 5.28
C GLN A 172 11.86 10.31 3.78
N PRO A 173 10.92 10.69 2.92
CA PRO A 173 11.22 10.90 1.50
C PRO A 173 12.18 12.07 1.30
N LYS A 174 12.91 12.09 0.19
CA LYS A 174 13.81 13.20 -0.18
C LYS A 174 13.05 14.51 -0.41
N GLN A 175 11.81 14.39 -0.85
CA GLN A 175 10.90 15.52 -1.06
C GLN A 175 9.52 15.17 -0.48
N GLY A 176 8.85 16.18 0.09
CA GLY A 176 7.53 16.04 0.68
C GLY A 176 7.56 15.84 2.20
N GLU A 177 6.40 15.54 2.74
CA GLU A 177 6.21 15.37 4.17
C GLU A 177 6.70 13.99 4.66
N PRO A 178 7.14 13.89 5.94
CA PRO A 178 7.46 12.61 6.54
C PRO A 178 6.30 11.63 6.46
N ILE A 179 6.62 10.39 6.13
CA ILE A 179 5.65 9.29 6.12
C ILE A 179 5.46 8.82 7.58
N ARG A 180 4.20 8.73 7.98
CA ARG A 180 3.81 8.11 9.24
C ARG A 180 2.47 7.42 9.03
N ILE A 181 2.50 6.10 9.05
CA ILE A 181 1.35 5.24 8.76
C ILE A 181 1.15 4.31 9.94
N ASP A 182 -0.03 4.30 10.53
CA ASP A 182 -0.43 3.31 11.52
C ASP A 182 -1.22 2.21 10.80
N LEU A 183 -0.87 0.96 11.07
CA LEU A 183 -1.38 -0.23 10.41
C LEU A 183 -1.96 -1.21 11.43
N TRP A 184 -3.08 -1.81 11.12
CA TRP A 184 -3.70 -2.83 11.97
C TRP A 184 -3.81 -4.16 11.23
N TYR A 185 -3.26 -5.20 11.85
CA TYR A 185 -3.34 -6.58 11.37
C TYR A 185 -4.06 -7.44 12.39
N SER A 186 -4.88 -8.37 11.92
CA SER A 186 -5.45 -9.42 12.76
C SER A 186 -4.34 -10.35 13.29
N ARG A 187 -4.69 -11.26 14.19
CA ARG A 187 -3.73 -12.24 14.74
C ARG A 187 -3.21 -13.25 13.70
N ASP A 188 -3.94 -13.43 12.61
CA ASP A 188 -3.60 -14.27 11.46
C ASP A 188 -3.09 -13.46 10.25
N ASP A 189 -2.48 -12.29 10.53
CA ASP A 189 -1.76 -11.43 9.57
C ASP A 189 -2.62 -10.81 8.47
N ARG A 190 -3.93 -10.69 8.66
CA ARG A 190 -4.80 -10.01 7.72
C ARG A 190 -4.77 -8.51 7.94
N TRP A 191 -4.57 -7.76 6.88
CA TRP A 191 -4.67 -6.31 6.91
C TRP A 191 -6.11 -5.86 7.15
N LEU A 192 -6.33 -5.05 8.19
CA LEU A 192 -7.65 -4.62 8.65
C LEU A 192 -7.91 -3.14 8.41
N ALA A 193 -6.89 -2.30 8.63
CA ALA A 193 -7.01 -0.85 8.53
C ALA A 193 -5.65 -0.16 8.37
N LEU A 194 -5.72 1.09 7.98
CA LEU A 194 -4.61 2.01 7.87
C LEU A 194 -5.09 3.42 8.23
#